data_86794aa1717555c0901d28902790542a
#
_entry.id   86794aa1717555c0901d28902790542a
#
_cell.length_a   1.000
_cell.length_b   1.000
_cell.length_c   1.000
_cell.angle_alpha   90.00
_cell.angle_beta   90.00
_cell.angle_gamma   90.00
#
_symmetry.space_group_name_H-M   'P 1'
#
loop_
_entity.id
_entity.type
_entity.pdbx_description
1 polymer ?
#
loop_
_entity_poly.entity_id
_entity_poly.type
_entity_poly.pdbx_seq_one_letter_code
_entity_poly.pdbx_strand_id
1 'polypeptide(L)'
;MRLITTLAVTYILCFASCSSRYVRSVLDDIESYIMERPDSALVVLESMDLDMLTTERDRAHHALLHAMALDKNYIDVVDDSLAKTALTYFSKKGPEKYKARALYYLGLSYYYAGDYEKAITGFTEAEIVAEKSDSLYWGFVKAMQASAYSKTHNDSEVLECLLKAYDIYNGLSATYYIDVAKLELARAYFNDKNYKKADSLLSSLTTDRYVNTKVLNTALVYKACMSATQPEPDYRQAIELYDKVLKEYDPSYMTYTDYWAYAFSLLKTGCKKDAEGLISQLSQIDTSATSYYWQYLIEKHSGRLPEALMFLEKSVTNNNEEVVDALKQSLALSQKKYYESKFRESALTNRVRNQLYCITLVLIVIVVLSVMYFVQKYISQQRTEKEKLVEYLEEVRRQL
;
A
#
# COMPACT_ATOMS: atom_id res chain seq x y z
N MET A 1 49.09 -31.53 -11.24
CA MET A 1 48.02 -31.31 -10.24
C MET A 1 47.44 -29.89 -10.28
N ARG A 2 48.22 -28.81 -10.18
CA ARG A 2 47.69 -27.42 -10.22
C ARG A 2 46.92 -27.03 -11.50
N LEU A 3 47.32 -27.56 -12.68
CA LEU A 3 46.64 -27.25 -13.96
C LEU A 3 45.25 -27.90 -14.06
N ILE A 4 45.06 -29.10 -13.51
CA ILE A 4 43.81 -29.84 -13.50
C ILE A 4 42.82 -29.18 -12.51
N THR A 5 43.35 -28.69 -11.37
CA THR A 5 42.52 -27.98 -10.38
C THR A 5 42.07 -26.60 -10.91
N THR A 6 42.90 -25.88 -11.63
CA THR A 6 42.51 -24.61 -12.27
C THR A 6 41.50 -24.82 -13.39
N LEU A 7 41.63 -25.85 -14.23
CA LEU A 7 40.66 -26.20 -15.28
C LEU A 7 39.33 -26.64 -14.67
N ALA A 8 39.34 -27.43 -13.59
CA ALA A 8 38.09 -27.84 -12.92
C ALA A 8 37.39 -26.64 -12.27
N VAL A 9 38.13 -25.71 -11.64
CA VAL A 9 37.54 -24.49 -11.05
C VAL A 9 37.00 -23.56 -12.12
N THR A 10 37.71 -23.36 -13.24
CA THR A 10 37.17 -22.56 -14.37
C THR A 10 35.94 -23.20 -15.01
N TYR A 11 35.88 -24.53 -15.13
CA TYR A 11 34.74 -25.24 -15.67
C TYR A 11 33.52 -25.09 -14.75
N ILE A 12 33.68 -25.26 -13.42
CA ILE A 12 32.61 -25.06 -12.43
C ILE A 12 32.11 -23.60 -12.42
N LEU A 13 33.01 -22.62 -12.53
CA LEU A 13 32.65 -21.21 -12.61
C LEU A 13 31.88 -20.86 -13.88
N CYS A 14 32.24 -21.48 -15.02
CA CYS A 14 31.49 -21.30 -16.28
C CYS A 14 30.09 -21.87 -16.22
N PHE A 15 29.90 -23.07 -15.63
CA PHE A 15 28.57 -23.68 -15.48
C PHE A 15 27.70 -22.91 -14.49
N ALA A 16 28.22 -22.47 -13.36
CA ALA A 16 27.49 -21.64 -12.39
C ALA A 16 27.07 -20.28 -13.01
N SER A 17 27.93 -19.69 -13.87
CA SER A 17 27.61 -18.44 -14.58
C SER A 17 26.52 -18.62 -15.64
N CYS A 18 26.48 -19.74 -16.35
CA CYS A 18 25.44 -20.06 -17.35
C CYS A 18 24.10 -20.32 -16.67
N SER A 19 24.08 -21.09 -15.59
CA SER A 19 22.87 -21.42 -14.81
C SER A 19 22.23 -20.11 -14.24
N SER A 20 23.01 -19.27 -13.59
CA SER A 20 22.51 -18.00 -13.05
C SER A 20 22.00 -17.03 -14.13
N ARG A 21 22.58 -17.04 -15.33
CA ARG A 21 22.09 -16.20 -16.46
C ARG A 21 20.75 -16.72 -16.99
N TYR A 22 20.61 -18.03 -17.10
CA TYR A 22 19.35 -18.66 -17.52
C TYR A 22 18.22 -18.36 -16.51
N VAL A 23 18.46 -18.58 -15.22
CA VAL A 23 17.50 -18.28 -14.14
C VAL A 23 17.05 -16.82 -14.18
N ARG A 24 17.97 -15.87 -14.33
CA ARG A 24 17.64 -14.45 -14.46
C ARG A 24 16.75 -14.15 -15.64
N SER A 25 17.06 -14.74 -16.80
CA SER A 25 16.25 -14.56 -18.00
C SER A 25 14.82 -15.07 -17.79
N VAL A 26 14.64 -16.20 -17.09
CA VAL A 26 13.31 -16.74 -16.76
C VAL A 26 12.58 -15.82 -15.79
N LEU A 27 13.23 -15.33 -14.73
CA LEU A 27 12.61 -14.43 -13.76
C LEU A 27 12.25 -13.06 -14.39
N ASP A 28 13.13 -12.51 -15.23
CA ASP A 28 12.87 -11.26 -15.96
C ASP A 28 11.70 -11.42 -16.95
N ASP A 29 11.58 -12.59 -17.59
CA ASP A 29 10.45 -12.92 -18.46
C ASP A 29 9.14 -13.00 -17.66
N ILE A 30 9.14 -13.71 -16.52
CA ILE A 30 7.97 -13.76 -15.63
C ILE A 30 7.55 -12.36 -15.18
N GLU A 31 8.51 -11.49 -14.76
CA GLU A 31 8.20 -10.11 -14.37
C GLU A 31 7.48 -9.35 -15.47
N SER A 32 7.80 -9.62 -16.74
CA SER A 32 7.23 -8.90 -17.89
C SER A 32 5.73 -9.16 -18.09
N TYR A 33 5.22 -10.33 -17.69
CA TYR A 33 3.83 -10.71 -17.93
C TYR A 33 3.00 -11.01 -16.68
N ILE A 34 3.59 -11.01 -15.50
CA ILE A 34 2.94 -11.41 -14.23
C ILE A 34 1.69 -10.58 -13.90
N MET A 35 1.64 -9.32 -14.33
CA MET A 35 0.46 -8.47 -14.13
C MET A 35 -0.71 -8.84 -15.03
N GLU A 36 -0.44 -9.43 -16.19
CA GLU A 36 -1.45 -9.80 -17.20
C GLU A 36 -1.88 -11.27 -17.07
N ARG A 37 -0.93 -12.15 -16.71
CA ARG A 37 -1.11 -13.60 -16.59
C ARG A 37 -0.52 -14.14 -15.30
N PRO A 38 -1.08 -13.74 -14.14
CA PRO A 38 -0.56 -14.12 -12.84
C PRO A 38 -0.66 -15.63 -12.55
N ASP A 39 -1.68 -16.30 -13.08
CA ASP A 39 -1.87 -17.74 -13.02
C ASP A 39 -0.71 -18.50 -13.69
N SER A 40 -0.35 -18.11 -14.90
CA SER A 40 0.79 -18.68 -15.61
C SER A 40 2.11 -18.40 -14.89
N ALA A 41 2.28 -17.20 -14.35
CA ALA A 41 3.46 -16.83 -13.56
C ALA A 41 3.60 -17.71 -12.31
N LEU A 42 2.50 -17.94 -11.58
CA LEU A 42 2.49 -18.76 -10.36
C LEU A 42 2.91 -20.20 -10.68
N VAL A 43 2.33 -20.81 -11.70
CA VAL A 43 2.67 -22.19 -12.12
C VAL A 43 4.16 -22.34 -12.45
N VAL A 44 4.74 -21.36 -13.17
CA VAL A 44 6.17 -21.40 -13.51
C VAL A 44 7.03 -21.24 -12.26
N LEU A 45 6.71 -20.27 -11.39
CA LEU A 45 7.47 -20.02 -10.16
C LEU A 45 7.46 -21.21 -9.21
N GLU A 46 6.31 -21.88 -9.05
CA GLU A 46 6.18 -23.08 -8.19
C GLU A 46 6.87 -24.31 -8.79
N SER A 47 6.97 -24.39 -10.11
CA SER A 47 7.66 -25.50 -10.79
C SER A 47 9.18 -25.34 -10.87
N MET A 48 9.71 -24.16 -10.52
CA MET A 48 11.16 -23.91 -10.56
C MET A 48 11.90 -24.74 -9.51
N ASP A 49 12.98 -25.40 -9.95
CA ASP A 49 13.92 -26.05 -9.03
C ASP A 49 14.69 -24.98 -8.22
N LEU A 50 14.44 -24.92 -6.92
CA LEU A 50 15.04 -23.93 -6.02
C LEU A 50 16.56 -24.09 -5.89
N ASP A 51 17.11 -25.28 -6.17
CA ASP A 51 18.56 -25.51 -6.19
C ASP A 51 19.25 -24.75 -7.34
N MET A 52 18.50 -24.40 -8.38
CA MET A 52 19.01 -23.52 -9.46
C MET A 52 19.15 -22.06 -9.04
N LEU A 53 18.53 -21.63 -7.94
CA LEU A 53 18.62 -20.27 -7.40
C LEU A 53 19.93 -20.10 -6.59
N THR A 54 21.06 -20.17 -7.27
CA THR A 54 22.39 -20.23 -6.64
C THR A 54 22.82 -18.91 -5.98
N THR A 55 22.29 -17.75 -6.43
CA THR A 55 22.66 -16.44 -5.87
C THR A 55 21.59 -15.88 -4.93
N GLU A 56 22.01 -15.05 -3.97
CA GLU A 56 21.08 -14.32 -3.10
C GLU A 56 20.09 -13.45 -3.90
N ARG A 57 20.58 -12.83 -4.99
CA ARG A 57 19.74 -12.04 -5.90
C ARG A 57 18.64 -12.88 -6.53
N ASP A 58 18.99 -14.05 -7.06
CA ASP A 58 18.04 -14.89 -7.78
C ASP A 58 16.97 -15.43 -6.81
N ARG A 59 17.37 -15.82 -5.59
CA ARG A 59 16.43 -16.20 -4.51
C ARG A 59 15.52 -15.05 -4.11
N ALA A 60 16.06 -13.85 -3.94
CA ALA A 60 15.27 -12.67 -3.58
C ALA A 60 14.29 -12.26 -4.69
N HIS A 61 14.72 -12.33 -5.96
CA HIS A 61 13.86 -12.00 -7.10
C HIS A 61 12.75 -13.04 -7.28
N HIS A 62 13.07 -14.33 -7.19
CA HIS A 62 12.06 -15.40 -7.19
C HIS A 62 11.05 -15.20 -6.05
N ALA A 63 11.50 -14.97 -4.82
CA ALA A 63 10.62 -14.78 -3.67
C ALA A 63 9.70 -13.56 -3.85
N LEU A 64 10.20 -12.46 -4.42
CA LEU A 64 9.40 -11.27 -4.72
C LEU A 64 8.32 -11.56 -5.77
N LEU A 65 8.69 -12.20 -6.87
CA LEU A 65 7.75 -12.55 -7.93
C LEU A 65 6.72 -13.59 -7.46
N HIS A 66 7.13 -14.54 -6.61
CA HIS A 66 6.22 -15.52 -6.04
C HIS A 66 5.18 -14.85 -5.13
N ALA A 67 5.59 -13.95 -4.22
CA ALA A 67 4.65 -13.15 -3.42
C ALA A 67 3.70 -12.33 -4.30
N MET A 68 4.22 -11.74 -5.39
CA MET A 68 3.44 -11.00 -6.36
C MET A 68 2.43 -11.91 -7.11
N ALA A 69 2.85 -13.09 -7.54
CA ALA A 69 1.97 -14.04 -8.24
C ALA A 69 0.83 -14.53 -7.33
N LEU A 70 1.11 -14.83 -6.07
CA LEU A 70 0.10 -15.22 -5.08
C LEU A 70 -0.95 -14.13 -4.90
N ASP A 71 -0.52 -12.88 -4.65
CA ASP A 71 -1.42 -11.73 -4.51
C ASP A 71 -2.31 -11.52 -5.75
N LYS A 72 -1.71 -11.56 -6.95
CA LYS A 72 -2.46 -11.35 -8.19
C LYS A 72 -3.40 -12.51 -8.56
N ASN A 73 -3.23 -13.68 -7.95
CA ASN A 73 -4.16 -14.82 -8.00
C ASN A 73 -5.17 -14.83 -6.85
N TYR A 74 -5.25 -13.74 -6.05
CA TYR A 74 -6.17 -13.62 -4.91
C TYR A 74 -5.94 -14.68 -3.82
N ILE A 75 -4.68 -15.08 -3.63
CA ILE A 75 -4.27 -16.00 -2.57
C ILE A 75 -3.73 -15.18 -1.40
N ASP A 76 -4.48 -15.15 -0.32
CA ASP A 76 -4.13 -14.43 0.90
C ASP A 76 -3.00 -15.15 1.64
N VAL A 77 -1.83 -14.52 1.72
CA VAL A 77 -0.64 -15.11 2.35
C VAL A 77 -0.35 -14.39 3.67
N VAL A 78 -0.49 -15.12 4.77
CA VAL A 78 -0.15 -14.64 6.12
C VAL A 78 1.33 -14.84 6.46
N ASP A 79 2.03 -15.73 5.74
CA ASP A 79 3.46 -15.98 5.92
C ASP A 79 4.29 -14.86 5.26
N ASP A 80 5.16 -14.25 6.03
CA ASP A 80 6.01 -13.13 5.60
C ASP A 80 7.38 -13.57 5.04
N SER A 81 7.64 -14.88 4.92
CA SER A 81 8.95 -15.44 4.54
C SER A 81 9.42 -15.00 3.16
N LEU A 82 8.52 -14.99 2.16
CA LEU A 82 8.82 -14.54 0.80
C LEU A 82 9.20 -13.06 0.78
N ALA A 83 8.39 -12.21 1.41
CA ALA A 83 8.63 -10.78 1.48
C ALA A 83 9.93 -10.47 2.23
N LYS A 84 10.21 -11.15 3.35
CA LYS A 84 11.46 -11.01 4.12
C LYS A 84 12.67 -11.47 3.34
N THR A 85 12.57 -12.57 2.59
CA THR A 85 13.66 -13.05 1.73
C THR A 85 14.01 -12.01 0.68
N ALA A 86 13.00 -11.45 0.00
CA ALA A 86 13.19 -10.38 -0.97
C ALA A 86 13.79 -9.12 -0.31
N LEU A 87 13.24 -8.68 0.81
CA LEU A 87 13.65 -7.47 1.52
C LEU A 87 15.10 -7.57 2.05
N THR A 88 15.51 -8.74 2.54
CA THR A 88 16.88 -8.97 3.04
C THR A 88 17.95 -8.61 2.01
N TYR A 89 17.70 -8.89 0.75
CA TYR A 89 18.61 -8.54 -0.34
C TYR A 89 18.34 -7.12 -0.85
N PHE A 90 17.10 -6.79 -1.20
CA PHE A 90 16.77 -5.52 -1.88
C PHE A 90 16.84 -4.29 -0.97
N SER A 91 16.88 -4.46 0.35
CA SER A 91 17.19 -3.35 1.27
C SER A 91 18.65 -2.86 1.17
N LYS A 92 19.56 -3.69 0.66
CA LYS A 92 21.01 -3.41 0.59
C LYS A 92 21.51 -3.23 -0.84
N LYS A 93 20.89 -3.91 -1.80
CA LYS A 93 21.39 -4.00 -3.18
C LYS A 93 20.20 -4.12 -4.15
N GLY A 94 20.38 -3.59 -5.35
CA GLY A 94 19.40 -3.70 -6.44
C GLY A 94 18.54 -2.46 -6.61
N PRO A 95 17.58 -2.51 -7.54
CA PRO A 95 16.68 -1.39 -7.82
C PRO A 95 15.75 -1.09 -6.63
N GLU A 96 15.58 0.18 -6.30
CA GLU A 96 14.69 0.63 -5.21
C GLU A 96 13.24 0.18 -5.41
N LYS A 97 12.77 0.01 -6.66
CA LYS A 97 11.43 -0.52 -6.95
C LYS A 97 11.21 -1.91 -6.33
N TYR A 98 12.21 -2.79 -6.28
CA TYR A 98 12.07 -4.11 -5.68
C TYR A 98 12.03 -4.06 -4.15
N LYS A 99 12.75 -3.11 -3.56
CA LYS A 99 12.62 -2.83 -2.12
C LYS A 99 11.22 -2.33 -1.77
N ALA A 100 10.68 -1.39 -2.56
CA ALA A 100 9.32 -0.89 -2.38
C ALA A 100 8.29 -2.02 -2.46
N ARG A 101 8.39 -2.88 -3.46
CA ARG A 101 7.50 -4.03 -3.63
C ARG A 101 7.63 -5.04 -2.50
N ALA A 102 8.86 -5.37 -2.06
CA ALA A 102 9.09 -6.29 -0.95
C ALA A 102 8.49 -5.75 0.38
N LEU A 103 8.61 -4.45 0.64
CA LEU A 103 7.96 -3.78 1.78
C LEU A 103 6.44 -3.82 1.66
N TYR A 104 5.88 -3.63 0.46
CA TYR A 104 4.46 -3.74 0.19
C TYR A 104 3.94 -5.14 0.53
N TYR A 105 4.59 -6.20 0.04
CA TYR A 105 4.18 -7.58 0.32
C TYR A 105 4.39 -7.99 1.78
N LEU A 106 5.38 -7.41 2.46
CA LEU A 106 5.52 -7.56 3.91
C LEU A 106 4.34 -6.92 4.67
N GLY A 107 3.94 -5.72 4.28
CA GLY A 107 2.75 -5.06 4.82
C GLY A 107 1.48 -5.85 4.55
N LEU A 108 1.38 -6.46 3.36
CA LEU A 108 0.23 -7.25 2.95
C LEU A 108 0.09 -8.55 3.76
N SER A 109 1.20 -9.26 4.05
CA SER A 109 1.16 -10.45 4.91
C SER A 109 0.71 -10.11 6.33
N TYR A 110 1.13 -8.99 6.89
CA TYR A 110 0.61 -8.52 8.18
C TYR A 110 -0.87 -8.13 8.14
N TYR A 111 -1.32 -7.54 7.02
CA TYR A 111 -2.73 -7.23 6.82
C TYR A 111 -3.61 -8.48 6.83
N TYR A 112 -3.23 -9.53 6.11
CA TYR A 112 -3.95 -10.82 6.09
C TYR A 112 -3.84 -11.57 7.41
N ALA A 113 -2.75 -11.37 8.18
CA ALA A 113 -2.62 -11.89 9.54
C ALA A 113 -3.47 -11.13 10.58
N GLY A 114 -4.16 -10.04 10.19
CA GLY A 114 -4.95 -9.20 11.09
C GLY A 114 -4.13 -8.25 11.96
N ASP A 115 -2.81 -8.18 11.77
CA ASP A 115 -1.92 -7.24 12.48
C ASP A 115 -1.86 -5.90 11.72
N TYR A 116 -2.93 -5.14 11.83
CA TYR A 116 -3.10 -3.90 11.06
C TYR A 116 -2.09 -2.81 11.47
N GLU A 117 -1.59 -2.82 12.69
CA GLU A 117 -0.53 -1.90 13.14
C GLU A 117 0.77 -2.14 12.36
N LYS A 118 1.21 -3.41 12.27
CA LYS A 118 2.39 -3.75 11.48
C LYS A 118 2.16 -3.57 9.98
N ALA A 119 0.96 -3.86 9.49
CA ALA A 119 0.58 -3.62 8.10
C ALA A 119 0.74 -2.15 7.73
N ILE A 120 0.15 -1.23 8.50
CA ILE A 120 0.26 0.22 8.27
C ILE A 120 1.71 0.69 8.35
N THR A 121 2.50 0.13 9.29
CA THR A 121 3.93 0.44 9.38
C THR A 121 4.68 0.01 8.11
N GLY A 122 4.50 -1.24 7.68
CA GLY A 122 5.13 -1.77 6.46
C GLY A 122 4.72 -0.99 5.21
N PHE A 123 3.43 -0.64 5.09
CA PHE A 123 2.96 0.19 3.99
C PHE A 123 3.53 1.62 4.05
N THR A 124 3.73 2.19 5.23
CA THR A 124 4.36 3.52 5.37
C THR A 124 5.83 3.49 4.95
N GLU A 125 6.56 2.44 5.29
CA GLU A 125 7.94 2.25 4.82
C GLU A 125 7.99 2.03 3.29
N ALA A 126 7.04 1.25 2.75
CA ALA A 126 6.90 1.03 1.32
C ALA A 126 6.59 2.34 0.58
N GLU A 127 5.72 3.19 1.12
CA GLU A 127 5.35 4.48 0.54
C GLU A 127 6.57 5.39 0.30
N ILE A 128 7.43 5.53 1.32
CA ILE A 128 8.63 6.39 1.25
C ILE A 128 9.54 6.00 0.07
N VAL A 129 9.62 4.71 -0.23
CA VAL A 129 10.44 4.19 -1.32
C VAL A 129 9.70 4.22 -2.65
N ALA A 130 8.42 3.79 -2.66
CA ALA A 130 7.61 3.66 -3.86
C ALA A 130 7.32 5.01 -4.53
N GLU A 131 7.09 6.06 -3.76
CA GLU A 131 6.86 7.43 -4.27
C GLU A 131 7.92 7.87 -5.28
N LYS A 132 9.17 7.45 -5.09
CA LYS A 132 10.31 7.83 -5.92
C LYS A 132 10.73 6.79 -6.95
N SER A 133 10.28 5.54 -6.80
CA SER A 133 10.82 4.41 -7.56
C SER A 133 9.79 3.59 -8.33
N ASP A 134 8.52 3.59 -7.92
CA ASP A 134 7.47 2.78 -8.53
C ASP A 134 6.07 3.39 -8.29
N SER A 135 5.67 4.28 -9.17
CA SER A 135 4.40 5.01 -9.02
C SER A 135 3.17 4.09 -8.96
N LEU A 136 3.17 2.95 -9.66
CA LEU A 136 2.05 2.02 -9.61
C LEU A 136 1.93 1.37 -8.22
N TYR A 137 3.06 0.91 -7.67
CA TYR A 137 3.10 0.37 -6.31
C TYR A 137 2.85 1.45 -5.24
N TRP A 138 3.20 2.70 -5.51
CA TRP A 138 2.79 3.80 -4.61
C TRP A 138 1.26 3.90 -4.52
N GLY A 139 0.56 3.79 -5.65
CA GLY A 139 -0.91 3.70 -5.66
C GLY A 139 -1.44 2.49 -4.88
N PHE A 140 -0.86 1.30 -5.08
CA PHE A 140 -1.23 0.09 -4.32
C PHE A 140 -1.01 0.26 -2.82
N VAL A 141 0.13 0.84 -2.42
CA VAL A 141 0.42 1.13 -1.01
C VAL A 141 -0.65 2.03 -0.41
N LYS A 142 -1.04 3.11 -1.10
CA LYS A 142 -2.10 4.02 -0.64
C LYS A 142 -3.45 3.32 -0.51
N ALA A 143 -3.82 2.47 -1.46
CA ALA A 143 -5.05 1.69 -1.41
C ALA A 143 -5.05 0.71 -0.22
N MET A 144 -3.93 0.04 0.04
CA MET A 144 -3.81 -0.90 1.16
C MET A 144 -3.69 -0.22 2.52
N GLN A 145 -3.09 0.98 2.60
CA GLN A 145 -3.17 1.82 3.80
C GLN A 145 -4.63 2.15 4.12
N ALA A 146 -5.43 2.56 3.13
CA ALA A 146 -6.85 2.82 3.32
C ALA A 146 -7.59 1.59 3.84
N SER A 147 -7.32 0.41 3.28
CA SER A 147 -7.91 -0.85 3.73
C SER A 147 -7.55 -1.16 5.19
N ALA A 148 -6.29 -0.98 5.58
CA ALA A 148 -5.84 -1.21 6.95
C ALA A 148 -6.41 -0.16 7.94
N TYR A 149 -6.50 1.11 7.54
CA TYR A 149 -7.15 2.16 8.34
C TYR A 149 -8.66 1.89 8.52
N SER A 150 -9.33 1.37 7.50
CA SER A 150 -10.75 0.97 7.61
C SER A 150 -10.96 -0.12 8.66
N LYS A 151 -10.04 -1.10 8.76
CA LYS A 151 -10.08 -2.15 9.77
C LYS A 151 -9.83 -1.64 11.20
N THR A 152 -9.23 -0.47 11.35
CA THR A 152 -8.96 0.18 12.65
C THR A 152 -9.86 1.39 12.90
N HIS A 153 -10.94 1.56 12.14
CA HIS A 153 -11.92 2.66 12.25
C HIS A 153 -11.30 4.07 12.21
N ASN A 154 -10.25 4.25 11.39
CA ASN A 154 -9.63 5.56 11.16
C ASN A 154 -10.15 6.16 9.83
N ASP A 155 -11.40 6.54 9.80
CA ASP A 155 -12.13 6.91 8.58
C ASP A 155 -11.57 8.15 7.86
N SER A 156 -10.96 9.09 8.57
CA SER A 156 -10.29 10.26 7.98
C SER A 156 -9.11 9.86 7.10
N GLU A 157 -8.28 8.95 7.59
CA GLU A 157 -7.13 8.41 6.87
C GLU A 157 -7.55 7.55 5.68
N VAL A 158 -8.68 6.84 5.78
CA VAL A 158 -9.25 6.07 4.66
C VAL A 158 -9.49 6.96 3.45
N LEU A 159 -10.23 8.06 3.62
CA LEU A 159 -10.54 8.98 2.53
C LEU A 159 -9.27 9.64 1.96
N GLU A 160 -8.35 10.09 2.81
CA GLU A 160 -7.10 10.71 2.38
C GLU A 160 -6.27 9.74 1.51
N CYS A 161 -6.10 8.51 1.98
CA CYS A 161 -5.34 7.49 1.26
C CYS A 161 -6.00 7.11 -0.07
N LEU A 162 -7.32 6.95 -0.12
CA LEU A 162 -8.04 6.61 -1.35
C LEU A 162 -8.01 7.74 -2.38
N LEU A 163 -8.16 9.00 -1.95
CA LEU A 163 -8.02 10.15 -2.85
C LEU A 163 -6.62 10.21 -3.44
N LYS A 164 -5.60 9.97 -2.62
CA LYS A 164 -4.21 9.94 -3.11
C LYS A 164 -3.97 8.79 -4.09
N ALA A 165 -4.50 7.58 -3.81
CA ALA A 165 -4.41 6.45 -4.75
C ALA A 165 -5.09 6.78 -6.09
N TYR A 166 -6.28 7.37 -6.04
CA TYR A 166 -7.02 7.80 -7.23
C TYR A 166 -6.23 8.80 -8.07
N ASP A 167 -5.62 9.82 -7.45
CA ASP A 167 -4.80 10.82 -8.14
C ASP A 167 -3.57 10.19 -8.80
N ILE A 168 -2.90 9.26 -8.12
CA ILE A 168 -1.75 8.53 -8.65
C ILE A 168 -2.16 7.71 -9.89
N TYR A 169 -3.24 6.94 -9.80
CA TYR A 169 -3.73 6.12 -10.91
C TYR A 169 -4.19 6.96 -12.11
N ASN A 170 -4.80 8.13 -11.85
CA ASN A 170 -5.12 9.10 -12.90
C ASN A 170 -3.88 9.62 -13.61
N GLY A 171 -2.84 9.98 -12.86
CA GLY A 171 -1.56 10.42 -13.43
C GLY A 171 -0.88 9.35 -14.30
N LEU A 172 -1.14 8.08 -14.01
CA LEU A 172 -0.63 6.94 -14.79
C LEU A 172 -1.56 6.51 -15.94
N SER A 173 -2.76 7.09 -16.05
CA SER A 173 -3.82 6.63 -16.96
C SER A 173 -4.16 5.14 -16.80
N ALA A 174 -4.07 4.64 -15.57
CA ALA A 174 -4.26 3.23 -15.22
C ALA A 174 -5.76 2.93 -15.02
N THR A 175 -6.53 2.87 -16.12
CA THR A 175 -8.01 2.86 -16.15
C THR A 175 -8.62 1.85 -15.18
N TYR A 176 -8.14 0.61 -15.15
CA TYR A 176 -8.67 -0.41 -14.23
C TYR A 176 -8.55 0.02 -12.76
N TYR A 177 -7.38 0.54 -12.35
CA TYR A 177 -7.14 0.97 -10.97
C TYR A 177 -7.86 2.27 -10.62
N ILE A 178 -8.10 3.15 -11.62
CA ILE A 178 -8.95 4.33 -11.46
C ILE A 178 -10.36 3.90 -11.08
N ASP A 179 -10.92 2.92 -11.78
CA ASP A 179 -12.28 2.43 -11.54
C ASP A 179 -12.40 1.70 -10.21
N VAL A 180 -11.39 0.90 -9.83
CA VAL A 180 -11.31 0.30 -8.49
C VAL A 180 -11.23 1.38 -7.41
N ALA A 181 -10.43 2.43 -7.60
CA ALA A 181 -10.33 3.53 -6.64
C ALA A 181 -11.64 4.31 -6.51
N LYS A 182 -12.39 4.55 -7.62
CA LYS A 182 -13.74 5.14 -7.57
C LYS A 182 -14.71 4.29 -6.75
N LEU A 183 -14.64 2.97 -6.91
CA LEU A 183 -15.48 2.03 -6.17
C LEU A 183 -15.23 2.11 -4.66
N GLU A 184 -13.95 2.07 -4.26
CA GLU A 184 -13.56 2.19 -2.86
C GLU A 184 -13.87 3.58 -2.27
N LEU A 185 -13.67 4.65 -3.05
CA LEU A 185 -14.09 5.99 -2.66
C LEU A 185 -15.61 6.10 -2.47
N ALA A 186 -16.41 5.45 -3.33
CA ALA A 186 -17.85 5.43 -3.18
C ALA A 186 -18.25 4.77 -1.85
N ARG A 187 -17.61 3.64 -1.51
CA ARG A 187 -17.82 2.95 -0.23
C ARG A 187 -17.41 3.84 0.96
N ALA A 188 -16.27 4.50 0.89
CA ALA A 188 -15.80 5.39 1.94
C ALA A 188 -16.74 6.60 2.13
N TYR A 189 -17.19 7.23 1.03
CA TYR A 189 -18.16 8.31 1.11
C TYR A 189 -19.53 7.86 1.63
N PHE A 190 -19.95 6.63 1.33
CA PHE A 190 -21.18 6.08 1.91
C PHE A 190 -21.06 5.94 3.43
N ASN A 191 -19.94 5.40 3.93
CA ASN A 191 -19.67 5.28 5.37
C ASN A 191 -19.59 6.66 6.05
N ASP A 192 -19.02 7.65 5.37
CA ASP A 192 -18.99 9.07 5.81
C ASP A 192 -20.36 9.77 5.66
N LYS A 193 -21.41 9.05 5.28
CA LYS A 193 -22.77 9.58 5.05
C LYS A 193 -22.86 10.62 3.92
N ASN A 194 -21.86 10.69 3.06
CA ASN A 194 -21.86 11.55 1.87
C ASN A 194 -22.48 10.80 0.67
N TYR A 195 -23.76 10.47 0.79
CA TYR A 195 -24.51 9.65 -0.17
C TYR A 195 -24.48 10.22 -1.59
N LYS A 196 -24.47 11.55 -1.74
CA LYS A 196 -24.43 12.21 -3.07
C LYS A 196 -23.13 11.90 -3.81
N LYS A 197 -21.98 11.98 -3.13
CA LYS A 197 -20.69 11.65 -3.74
C LYS A 197 -20.59 10.16 -4.03
N ALA A 198 -21.05 9.33 -3.11
CA ALA A 198 -21.09 7.87 -3.29
C ALA A 198 -21.92 7.50 -4.54
N ASP A 199 -23.15 8.02 -4.65
CA ASP A 199 -24.02 7.76 -5.82
C ASP A 199 -23.41 8.27 -7.13
N SER A 200 -22.81 9.46 -7.14
CA SER A 200 -22.16 10.02 -8.33
C SER A 200 -21.05 9.10 -8.85
N LEU A 201 -20.20 8.57 -7.96
CA LEU A 201 -19.11 7.65 -8.33
C LEU A 201 -19.67 6.32 -8.84
N LEU A 202 -20.64 5.70 -8.12
CA LEU A 202 -21.26 4.44 -8.55
C LEU A 202 -22.01 4.60 -9.86
N SER A 203 -22.72 5.73 -10.06
CA SER A 203 -23.40 6.02 -11.31
C SER A 203 -22.42 6.15 -12.47
N SER A 204 -21.26 6.78 -12.28
CA SER A 204 -20.22 6.85 -13.31
C SER A 204 -19.72 5.46 -13.73
N LEU A 205 -19.56 4.54 -12.78
CA LEU A 205 -19.11 3.17 -13.04
C LEU A 205 -20.18 2.30 -13.69
N THR A 206 -21.46 2.51 -13.37
CA THR A 206 -22.56 1.68 -13.89
C THR A 206 -23.12 2.14 -15.24
N THR A 207 -22.75 3.33 -15.70
CA THR A 207 -23.15 3.88 -17.00
C THR A 207 -22.07 3.84 -18.07
N ASP A 208 -20.80 3.71 -17.69
CA ASP A 208 -19.67 3.61 -18.61
C ASP A 208 -19.56 2.20 -19.21
N ARG A 209 -19.52 2.12 -20.53
CA ARG A 209 -19.45 0.85 -21.29
C ARG A 209 -18.06 0.20 -21.25
N TYR A 210 -17.03 0.93 -20.82
CA TYR A 210 -15.64 0.46 -20.84
C TYR A 210 -15.15 -0.01 -19.47
N VAL A 211 -15.98 0.06 -18.44
CA VAL A 211 -15.65 -0.43 -17.10
C VAL A 211 -15.47 -1.95 -17.11
N ASN A 212 -14.44 -2.42 -16.43
CA ASN A 212 -14.21 -3.85 -16.26
C ASN A 212 -15.42 -4.54 -15.62
N THR A 213 -15.82 -5.70 -16.15
CA THR A 213 -17.03 -6.42 -15.71
C THR A 213 -17.04 -6.72 -14.21
N LYS A 214 -15.89 -7.03 -13.61
CA LYS A 214 -15.78 -7.26 -12.16
C LYS A 214 -16.10 -5.98 -11.37
N VAL A 215 -15.52 -4.85 -11.78
CA VAL A 215 -15.78 -3.55 -11.14
C VAL A 215 -17.23 -3.14 -11.33
N LEU A 216 -17.78 -3.30 -12.53
CA LEU A 216 -19.18 -3.00 -12.83
C LEU A 216 -20.13 -3.83 -11.96
N ASN A 217 -19.90 -5.13 -11.83
CA ASN A 217 -20.70 -6.01 -11.00
C ASN A 217 -20.69 -5.55 -9.52
N THR A 218 -19.51 -5.30 -8.97
CA THR A 218 -19.36 -4.80 -7.58
C THR A 218 -20.01 -3.42 -7.41
N ALA A 219 -19.92 -2.54 -8.41
CA ALA A 219 -20.55 -1.22 -8.37
C ALA A 219 -22.10 -1.32 -8.35
N LEU A 220 -22.66 -2.28 -9.11
CA LEU A 220 -24.11 -2.56 -9.08
C LEU A 220 -24.55 -3.06 -7.72
N VAL A 221 -23.80 -4.00 -7.11
CA VAL A 221 -24.08 -4.52 -5.76
C VAL A 221 -24.02 -3.40 -4.72
N TYR A 222 -22.97 -2.58 -4.74
CA TYR A 222 -22.83 -1.44 -3.81
C TYR A 222 -23.94 -0.42 -3.99
N LYS A 223 -24.33 -0.14 -5.23
CA LYS A 223 -25.46 0.78 -5.51
C LYS A 223 -26.78 0.22 -5.01
N ALA A 224 -27.01 -1.08 -5.15
CA ALA A 224 -28.20 -1.76 -4.61
C ALA A 224 -28.23 -1.70 -3.07
N CYS A 225 -27.12 -2.03 -2.41
CA CYS A 225 -26.99 -1.96 -0.96
C CYS A 225 -27.22 -0.53 -0.44
N MET A 226 -26.61 0.47 -1.08
CA MET A 226 -26.81 1.88 -0.75
C MET A 226 -28.28 2.28 -0.88
N SER A 227 -28.96 1.89 -1.97
CA SER A 227 -30.37 2.19 -2.19
C SER A 227 -31.27 1.60 -1.09
N ALA A 228 -30.90 0.44 -0.54
CA ALA A 228 -31.65 -0.21 0.54
C ALA A 228 -31.36 0.38 1.94
N THR A 229 -30.19 0.99 2.16
CA THR A 229 -29.68 1.31 3.51
C THR A 229 -29.51 2.79 3.81
N GLN A 230 -29.57 3.67 2.79
CA GLN A 230 -29.53 5.12 2.99
C GLN A 230 -30.73 5.63 3.80
N PRO A 231 -30.69 6.86 4.39
CA PRO A 231 -31.74 7.40 5.23
C PRO A 231 -33.12 7.47 4.56
N GLU A 232 -33.15 7.70 3.25
CA GLU A 232 -34.36 7.66 2.42
C GLU A 232 -34.23 6.50 1.42
N PRO A 233 -34.61 5.25 1.85
CA PRO A 233 -34.31 4.07 1.04
C PRO A 233 -35.24 3.99 -0.18
N ASP A 234 -34.65 3.61 -1.33
CA ASP A 234 -35.39 3.17 -2.51
C ASP A 234 -35.31 1.65 -2.66
N TYR A 235 -36.20 0.96 -1.98
CA TYR A 235 -36.27 -0.50 -2.01
C TYR A 235 -36.60 -1.08 -3.39
N ARG A 236 -37.31 -0.34 -4.26
CA ARG A 236 -37.59 -0.78 -5.63
C ARG A 236 -36.32 -0.76 -6.47
N GLN A 237 -35.57 0.34 -6.43
CA GLN A 237 -34.29 0.44 -7.10
C GLN A 237 -33.29 -0.63 -6.60
N ALA A 238 -33.26 -0.88 -5.27
CA ALA A 238 -32.42 -1.92 -4.70
C ALA A 238 -32.76 -3.30 -5.29
N ILE A 239 -34.05 -3.66 -5.37
CA ILE A 239 -34.53 -4.93 -5.96
C ILE A 239 -34.14 -5.01 -7.44
N GLU A 240 -34.39 -3.97 -8.23
CA GLU A 240 -34.04 -3.95 -9.65
C GLU A 240 -32.54 -4.20 -9.89
N LEU A 241 -31.69 -3.59 -9.07
CA LEU A 241 -30.25 -3.74 -9.18
C LEU A 241 -29.77 -5.13 -8.73
N TYR A 242 -30.29 -5.67 -7.61
CA TYR A 242 -29.97 -7.02 -7.17
C TYR A 242 -30.49 -8.08 -8.16
N ASP A 243 -31.70 -7.92 -8.67
CA ASP A 243 -32.27 -8.77 -9.72
C ASP A 243 -31.39 -8.77 -10.99
N LYS A 244 -30.87 -7.60 -11.36
CA LYS A 244 -29.97 -7.48 -12.50
C LYS A 244 -28.67 -8.23 -12.26
N VAL A 245 -28.08 -8.12 -11.07
CA VAL A 245 -26.88 -8.89 -10.69
C VAL A 245 -27.16 -10.39 -10.75
N LEU A 246 -28.25 -10.85 -10.17
CA LEU A 246 -28.62 -12.27 -10.13
C LEU A 246 -28.91 -12.88 -11.50
N LYS A 247 -29.41 -12.10 -12.46
CA LYS A 247 -29.83 -12.57 -13.80
C LYS A 247 -28.78 -12.39 -14.87
N GLU A 248 -28.00 -11.32 -14.82
CA GLU A 248 -27.14 -10.89 -15.94
C GLU A 248 -25.63 -10.91 -15.60
N TYR A 249 -25.29 -11.01 -14.31
CA TYR A 249 -23.91 -10.94 -13.82
C TYR A 249 -23.56 -12.12 -12.93
N ASP A 250 -22.46 -12.02 -12.17
CA ASP A 250 -21.98 -13.07 -11.28
C ASP A 250 -22.47 -12.82 -9.83
N PRO A 251 -23.40 -13.63 -9.31
CA PRO A 251 -23.90 -13.48 -7.94
C PRO A 251 -22.85 -13.71 -6.84
N SER A 252 -21.70 -14.32 -7.17
CA SER A 252 -20.62 -14.53 -6.19
C SER A 252 -20.04 -13.24 -5.62
N TYR A 253 -20.29 -12.09 -6.26
CA TYR A 253 -19.94 -10.77 -5.75
C TYR A 253 -20.87 -10.24 -4.65
N MET A 254 -22.03 -10.88 -4.45
CA MET A 254 -22.94 -10.54 -3.36
C MET A 254 -22.50 -11.23 -2.06
N THR A 255 -22.36 -10.43 -1.00
CA THR A 255 -22.12 -10.91 0.36
C THR A 255 -23.43 -11.30 1.06
N TYR A 256 -23.34 -11.96 2.21
CA TYR A 256 -24.54 -12.19 3.04
C TYR A 256 -25.28 -10.89 3.40
N THR A 257 -24.53 -9.81 3.65
CA THR A 257 -25.14 -8.48 3.88
C THR A 257 -26.00 -8.02 2.71
N ASP A 258 -25.57 -8.25 1.48
CA ASP A 258 -26.32 -7.88 0.28
C ASP A 258 -27.59 -8.72 0.13
N TYR A 259 -27.51 -10.02 0.39
CA TYR A 259 -28.70 -10.87 0.39
C TYR A 259 -29.68 -10.49 1.50
N TRP A 260 -29.23 -10.08 2.68
CA TRP A 260 -30.08 -9.53 3.73
C TRP A 260 -30.75 -8.23 3.32
N ALA A 261 -30.02 -7.30 2.70
CA ALA A 261 -30.56 -6.05 2.19
C ALA A 261 -31.60 -6.29 1.09
N TYR A 262 -31.35 -7.25 0.21
CA TYR A 262 -32.28 -7.68 -0.82
C TYR A 262 -33.55 -8.27 -0.22
N ALA A 263 -33.42 -9.22 0.72
CA ALA A 263 -34.59 -9.83 1.40
C ALA A 263 -35.41 -8.79 2.14
N PHE A 264 -34.79 -7.85 2.82
CA PHE A 264 -35.49 -6.76 3.50
C PHE A 264 -36.23 -5.82 2.51
N SER A 265 -35.59 -5.52 1.37
CA SER A 265 -36.19 -4.72 0.30
C SER A 265 -37.44 -5.40 -0.29
N LEU A 266 -37.38 -6.70 -0.53
CA LEU A 266 -38.55 -7.51 -0.96
C LEU A 266 -39.67 -7.46 0.08
N LEU A 267 -39.33 -7.59 1.37
CA LEU A 267 -40.32 -7.52 2.45
C LEU A 267 -41.00 -6.14 2.49
N LYS A 268 -40.24 -5.07 2.36
CA LYS A 268 -40.71 -3.67 2.38
C LYS A 268 -41.60 -3.31 1.18
N THR A 269 -41.43 -3.99 0.04
CA THR A 269 -42.20 -3.78 -1.18
C THR A 269 -43.42 -4.73 -1.30
N GLY A 270 -43.60 -5.63 -0.32
CA GLY A 270 -44.76 -6.55 -0.28
C GLY A 270 -44.52 -7.90 -0.97
N CYS A 271 -43.31 -8.18 -1.49
CA CYS A 271 -42.93 -9.48 -2.06
C CYS A 271 -42.60 -10.51 -0.95
N LYS A 272 -43.60 -10.73 -0.09
CA LYS A 272 -43.43 -11.42 1.20
C LYS A 272 -42.98 -12.87 1.05
N LYS A 273 -43.49 -13.61 0.07
CA LYS A 273 -43.13 -15.03 -0.13
C LYS A 273 -41.67 -15.22 -0.47
N ASP A 274 -41.14 -14.38 -1.38
CA ASP A 274 -39.74 -14.46 -1.83
C ASP A 274 -38.81 -14.00 -0.70
N ALA A 275 -39.19 -12.96 0.04
CA ALA A 275 -38.48 -12.49 1.22
C ALA A 275 -38.36 -13.57 2.29
N GLU A 276 -39.49 -14.24 2.67
CA GLU A 276 -39.50 -15.28 3.71
C GLU A 276 -38.63 -16.48 3.34
N GLY A 277 -38.63 -16.90 2.07
CA GLY A 277 -37.73 -17.97 1.57
C GLY A 277 -36.27 -17.65 1.76
N LEU A 278 -35.86 -16.45 1.36
CA LEU A 278 -34.49 -16.00 1.47
C LEU A 278 -34.07 -15.78 2.94
N ILE A 279 -34.90 -15.15 3.75
CA ILE A 279 -34.67 -14.94 5.19
C ILE A 279 -34.47 -16.27 5.91
N SER A 280 -35.29 -17.29 5.62
CA SER A 280 -35.16 -18.62 6.24
C SER A 280 -33.83 -19.28 5.92
N GLN A 281 -33.31 -19.14 4.70
CA GLN A 281 -32.00 -19.66 4.31
C GLN A 281 -30.88 -18.92 5.01
N LEU A 282 -30.89 -17.59 4.95
CA LEU A 282 -29.83 -16.75 5.54
C LEU A 282 -29.69 -16.93 7.05
N SER A 283 -30.84 -17.06 7.76
CA SER A 283 -30.83 -17.23 9.22
C SER A 283 -30.17 -18.53 9.69
N GLN A 284 -29.99 -19.52 8.81
CA GLN A 284 -29.35 -20.80 9.13
C GLN A 284 -27.82 -20.76 8.91
N ILE A 285 -27.34 -19.90 8.02
CA ILE A 285 -25.96 -19.91 7.56
C ILE A 285 -25.15 -18.70 8.04
N ASP A 286 -25.80 -17.58 8.35
CA ASP A 286 -25.12 -16.35 8.76
C ASP A 286 -25.50 -15.96 10.20
N THR A 287 -24.50 -15.97 11.10
CA THR A 287 -24.61 -15.62 12.52
C THR A 287 -23.78 -14.40 12.89
N SER A 288 -23.41 -13.57 11.90
CA SER A 288 -22.66 -12.35 12.11
C SER A 288 -23.47 -11.28 12.88
N ALA A 289 -22.77 -10.29 13.45
CA ALA A 289 -23.42 -9.14 14.06
C ALA A 289 -24.35 -8.40 13.08
N THR A 290 -23.93 -8.29 11.82
CA THR A 290 -24.72 -7.69 10.73
C THR A 290 -25.98 -8.50 10.42
N SER A 291 -25.87 -9.83 10.41
CA SER A 291 -27.03 -10.73 10.25
C SER A 291 -28.08 -10.50 11.35
N TYR A 292 -27.66 -10.45 12.60
CA TYR A 292 -28.57 -10.17 13.72
C TYR A 292 -29.19 -8.79 13.62
N TYR A 293 -28.46 -7.78 13.13
CA TYR A 293 -29.05 -6.46 12.89
C TYR A 293 -30.14 -6.49 11.80
N TRP A 294 -29.97 -7.23 10.71
CA TRP A 294 -31.00 -7.41 9.70
C TRP A 294 -32.21 -8.17 10.24
N GLN A 295 -32.02 -9.22 11.02
CA GLN A 295 -33.09 -9.96 11.69
C GLN A 295 -33.87 -9.03 12.64
N TYR A 296 -33.19 -8.17 13.40
CA TYR A 296 -33.84 -7.13 14.19
C TYR A 296 -34.76 -6.24 13.34
N LEU A 297 -34.29 -5.75 12.19
CA LEU A 297 -35.07 -4.88 11.32
C LEU A 297 -36.29 -5.60 10.74
N ILE A 298 -36.16 -6.87 10.39
CA ILE A 298 -37.24 -7.73 9.88
C ILE A 298 -38.30 -7.98 10.95
N GLU A 299 -37.88 -8.37 12.16
CA GLU A 299 -38.80 -8.63 13.27
C GLU A 299 -39.52 -7.35 13.73
N LYS A 300 -38.81 -6.25 13.78
CA LYS A 300 -39.41 -4.92 14.06
C LYS A 300 -40.43 -4.53 13.00
N HIS A 301 -40.13 -4.75 11.71
CA HIS A 301 -41.09 -4.50 10.63
C HIS A 301 -42.30 -5.39 10.72
N SER A 302 -42.15 -6.63 11.18
CA SER A 302 -43.23 -7.61 11.37
C SER A 302 -44.04 -7.39 12.66
N GLY A 303 -43.63 -6.41 13.49
CA GLY A 303 -44.31 -6.10 14.76
C GLY A 303 -43.92 -7.05 15.92
N ARG A 304 -42.99 -7.97 15.74
CA ARG A 304 -42.51 -8.90 16.77
C ARG A 304 -41.40 -8.27 17.61
N LEU A 305 -41.81 -7.36 18.51
CA LEU A 305 -40.87 -6.56 19.28
C LEU A 305 -39.96 -7.35 20.24
N PRO A 306 -40.42 -8.42 20.94
CA PRO A 306 -39.54 -9.22 21.82
C PRO A 306 -38.40 -9.88 21.02
N GLU A 307 -38.70 -10.48 19.88
CA GLU A 307 -37.74 -11.12 19.01
C GLU A 307 -36.77 -10.08 18.41
N ALA A 308 -37.30 -8.94 18.02
CA ALA A 308 -36.47 -7.83 17.53
C ALA A 308 -35.45 -7.37 18.59
N LEU A 309 -35.87 -7.20 19.86
CA LEU A 309 -34.94 -6.83 20.93
C LEU A 309 -33.86 -7.89 21.18
N MET A 310 -34.22 -9.18 21.14
CA MET A 310 -33.28 -10.29 21.27
C MET A 310 -32.22 -10.25 20.16
N PHE A 311 -32.62 -10.01 18.92
CA PHE A 311 -31.63 -9.94 17.82
C PHE A 311 -30.80 -8.67 17.87
N LEU A 312 -31.35 -7.55 18.32
CA LEU A 312 -30.55 -6.33 18.55
C LEU A 312 -29.48 -6.54 19.63
N GLU A 313 -29.83 -7.19 20.74
CA GLU A 313 -28.89 -7.52 21.80
C GLU A 313 -27.75 -8.41 21.29
N LYS A 314 -28.06 -9.45 20.52
CA LYS A 314 -27.05 -10.30 19.87
C LYS A 314 -26.14 -9.51 18.92
N SER A 315 -26.71 -8.64 18.10
CA SER A 315 -25.94 -7.80 17.19
C SER A 315 -24.96 -6.89 17.92
N VAL A 316 -25.42 -6.22 18.98
CA VAL A 316 -24.59 -5.32 19.78
C VAL A 316 -23.48 -6.09 20.51
N THR A 317 -23.80 -7.26 21.08
CA THR A 317 -22.82 -8.08 21.82
C THR A 317 -21.69 -8.55 20.89
N ASN A 318 -22.04 -9.10 19.72
CA ASN A 318 -21.05 -9.59 18.76
C ASN A 318 -20.18 -8.44 18.17
N ASN A 319 -20.80 -7.28 17.94
CA ASN A 319 -20.09 -6.13 17.39
C ASN A 319 -19.11 -5.49 18.41
N ASN A 320 -19.45 -5.52 19.71
CA ASN A 320 -18.61 -4.90 20.72
C ASN A 320 -17.22 -5.53 20.84
N GLU A 321 -17.07 -6.83 20.64
CA GLU A 321 -15.77 -7.51 20.69
C GLU A 321 -14.88 -7.06 19.53
N GLU A 322 -15.40 -7.00 18.30
CA GLU A 322 -14.66 -6.54 17.12
C GLU A 322 -14.26 -5.06 17.25
N VAL A 323 -15.14 -4.20 17.75
CA VAL A 323 -14.88 -2.77 17.95
C VAL A 323 -13.79 -2.55 18.99
N VAL A 324 -13.83 -3.28 20.13
CA VAL A 324 -12.82 -3.15 21.18
C VAL A 324 -11.43 -3.52 20.66
N ASP A 325 -11.29 -4.58 19.88
CA ASP A 325 -10.01 -4.98 19.36
C ASP A 325 -9.49 -4.01 18.26
N ALA A 326 -10.37 -3.49 17.43
CA ALA A 326 -10.04 -2.44 16.48
C ALA A 326 -9.58 -1.14 17.18
N LEU A 327 -10.25 -0.74 18.25
CA LEU A 327 -9.87 0.44 19.04
C LEU A 327 -8.52 0.28 19.74
N LYS A 328 -8.18 -0.91 20.22
CA LYS A 328 -6.83 -1.19 20.79
C LYS A 328 -5.75 -0.97 19.75
N GLN A 329 -5.93 -1.48 18.54
CA GLN A 329 -4.97 -1.31 17.42
C GLN A 329 -4.89 0.17 16.98
N SER A 330 -6.03 0.87 16.93
CA SER A 330 -6.09 2.30 16.59
C SER A 330 -5.33 3.17 17.60
N LEU A 331 -5.47 2.87 18.88
CA LEU A 331 -4.75 3.59 19.94
C LEU A 331 -3.23 3.37 19.87
N ALA A 332 -2.81 2.12 19.69
CA ALA A 332 -1.40 1.77 19.54
C ALA A 332 -0.77 2.48 18.32
N LEU A 333 -1.50 2.51 17.20
CA LEU A 333 -1.08 3.21 15.98
C LEU A 333 -0.94 4.73 16.19
N SER A 334 -1.90 5.35 16.89
CA SER A 334 -1.87 6.78 17.19
C SER A 334 -0.68 7.16 18.09
N GLN A 335 -0.39 6.35 19.09
CA GLN A 335 0.80 6.51 19.93
C GLN A 335 2.09 6.37 19.10
N LYS A 336 2.17 5.37 18.23
CA LYS A 336 3.32 5.16 17.36
C LYS A 336 3.55 6.35 16.43
N LYS A 337 2.51 6.85 15.73
CA LYS A 337 2.57 8.04 14.88
C LYS A 337 3.08 9.27 15.63
N TYR A 338 2.63 9.45 16.88
CA TYR A 338 3.11 10.53 17.74
C TYR A 338 4.61 10.42 18.03
N TYR A 339 5.11 9.24 18.41
CA TYR A 339 6.54 9.04 18.66
C TYR A 339 7.37 9.16 17.38
N GLU A 340 6.89 8.66 16.26
CA GLU A 340 7.57 8.79 14.96
C GLU A 340 7.66 10.25 14.51
N SER A 341 6.59 11.05 14.67
CA SER A 341 6.63 12.48 14.37
C SER A 341 7.64 13.22 15.23
N LYS A 342 7.69 12.94 16.54
CA LYS A 342 8.70 13.49 17.44
C LYS A 342 10.12 13.06 17.09
N PHE A 343 10.30 11.80 16.70
CA PHE A 343 11.60 11.31 16.25
C PHE A 343 12.07 12.00 14.97
N ARG A 344 11.16 12.17 13.98
CA ARG A 344 11.44 12.91 12.74
C ARG A 344 11.78 14.37 13.03
N GLU A 345 11.04 15.04 13.90
CA GLU A 345 11.32 16.41 14.33
C GLU A 345 12.70 16.54 14.98
N SER A 346 13.04 15.62 15.88
CA SER A 346 14.37 15.56 16.52
C SER A 346 15.49 15.29 15.50
N ALA A 347 15.26 14.39 14.54
CA ALA A 347 16.23 14.09 13.49
C ALA A 347 16.46 15.29 12.56
N LEU A 348 15.39 16.01 12.18
CA LEU A 348 15.47 17.25 11.40
C LEU A 348 16.25 18.34 12.17
N THR A 349 15.95 18.54 13.42
CA THR A 349 16.64 19.52 14.30
C THR A 349 18.13 19.20 14.40
N ASN A 350 18.49 17.92 14.58
CA ASN A 350 19.88 17.47 14.58
C ASN A 350 20.57 17.68 13.23
N ARG A 351 19.87 17.44 12.11
CA ARG A 351 20.42 17.66 10.76
C ARG A 351 20.69 19.14 10.49
N VAL A 352 19.75 20.02 10.85
CA VAL A 352 19.95 21.46 10.73
C VAL A 352 21.11 21.93 11.60
N ARG A 353 21.20 21.47 12.83
CA ARG A 353 22.31 21.79 13.75
C ARG A 353 23.66 21.35 13.18
N ASN A 354 23.75 20.13 12.64
CA ASN A 354 24.98 19.62 12.03
C ASN A 354 25.37 20.42 10.77
N GLN A 355 24.41 20.86 9.96
CA GLN A 355 24.67 21.74 8.83
C GLN A 355 25.19 23.12 9.28
N LEU A 356 24.63 23.66 10.35
CA LEU A 356 25.11 24.91 10.93
C LEU A 356 26.56 24.77 11.43
N TYR A 357 26.92 23.67 12.09
CA TYR A 357 28.31 23.40 12.49
C TYR A 357 29.25 23.30 11.30
N CYS A 358 28.86 22.65 10.20
CA CYS A 358 29.66 22.58 8.98
C CYS A 358 29.88 23.98 8.38
N ILE A 359 28.85 24.80 8.31
CA ILE A 359 28.93 26.19 7.77
C ILE A 359 29.85 27.05 8.65
N THR A 360 29.73 26.98 9.97
CA THR A 360 30.61 27.75 10.89
C THR A 360 32.07 27.31 10.74
N LEU A 361 32.33 26.03 10.56
CA LEU A 361 33.69 25.49 10.38
C LEU A 361 34.31 26.00 9.06
N VAL A 362 33.55 26.02 7.97
CA VAL A 362 33.94 26.58 6.69
C VAL A 362 34.27 28.08 6.81
N LEU A 363 33.43 28.83 7.51
CA LEU A 363 33.67 30.26 7.74
C LEU A 363 34.97 30.51 8.53
N ILE A 364 35.26 29.72 9.56
CA ILE A 364 36.51 29.80 10.32
C ILE A 364 37.70 29.54 9.41
N VAL A 365 37.64 28.51 8.55
CA VAL A 365 38.71 28.21 7.59
C VAL A 365 38.94 29.38 6.63
N ILE A 366 37.90 30.01 6.12
CA ILE A 366 37.98 31.16 5.22
C ILE A 366 38.65 32.34 5.94
N VAL A 367 38.29 32.60 7.19
CA VAL A 367 38.93 33.65 7.99
C VAL A 367 40.42 33.39 8.21
N VAL A 368 40.79 32.15 8.58
CA VAL A 368 42.20 31.77 8.76
C VAL A 368 42.98 31.93 7.47
N LEU A 369 42.45 31.46 6.34
CA LEU A 369 43.12 31.62 5.02
C LEU A 369 43.27 33.09 4.63
N SER A 370 42.25 33.93 4.92
CA SER A 370 42.32 35.36 4.67
C SER A 370 43.42 36.04 5.50
N VAL A 371 43.51 35.70 6.79
CA VAL A 371 44.56 36.20 7.66
C VAL A 371 45.97 35.74 7.17
N MET A 372 46.12 34.48 6.81
CA MET A 372 47.37 33.98 6.23
C MET A 372 47.76 34.72 4.94
N TYR A 373 46.78 34.98 4.06
CA TYR A 373 46.98 35.75 2.84
C TYR A 373 47.48 37.14 3.13
N PHE A 374 46.86 37.90 4.06
CA PHE A 374 47.27 39.22 4.44
C PHE A 374 48.64 39.25 5.11
N VAL A 375 48.96 38.30 5.97
CA VAL A 375 50.27 38.14 6.59
C VAL A 375 51.34 37.86 5.51
N GLN A 376 51.08 36.97 4.57
CA GLN A 376 51.98 36.66 3.50
C GLN A 376 52.22 37.84 2.57
N LYS A 377 51.15 38.62 2.24
CA LYS A 377 51.23 39.87 1.47
C LYS A 377 52.10 40.89 2.21
N TYR A 378 51.87 41.07 3.52
CA TYR A 378 52.64 42.02 4.34
C TYR A 378 54.13 41.64 4.37
N ILE A 379 54.47 40.36 4.59
CA ILE A 379 55.85 39.87 4.57
C ILE A 379 56.48 40.11 3.19
N SER A 380 55.76 39.85 2.11
CA SER A 380 56.23 40.09 0.74
C SER A 380 56.55 41.59 0.51
N GLN A 381 55.68 42.48 0.94
CA GLN A 381 55.91 43.94 0.83
C GLN A 381 57.14 44.35 1.63
N GLN A 382 57.31 43.85 2.85
CA GLN A 382 58.49 44.15 3.67
C GLN A 382 59.80 43.62 3.04
N ARG A 383 59.74 42.48 2.36
CA ARG A 383 60.92 41.95 1.61
C ARG A 383 61.25 42.87 0.42
N THR A 384 60.27 43.26 -0.36
CA THR A 384 60.47 44.15 -1.52
C THR A 384 61.00 45.53 -1.09
N GLU A 385 60.56 46.08 0.03
CA GLU A 385 61.10 47.34 0.58
C GLU A 385 62.53 47.19 1.05
N LYS A 386 62.88 46.06 1.71
CA LYS A 386 64.25 45.76 2.10
C LYS A 386 65.15 45.60 0.88
N GLU A 387 64.75 44.92 -0.16
CA GLU A 387 65.46 44.74 -1.40
C GLU A 387 65.77 46.09 -2.06
N LYS A 388 64.73 46.97 -2.16
CA LYS A 388 64.97 48.35 -2.67
C LYS A 388 65.92 49.14 -1.82
N LEU A 389 65.91 49.02 -0.49
CA LEU A 389 66.80 49.69 0.40
C LEU A 389 68.25 49.18 0.24
N VAL A 390 68.41 47.87 0.08
CA VAL A 390 69.75 47.27 -0.18
C VAL A 390 70.30 47.77 -1.54
N GLU A 391 69.50 47.77 -2.57
CA GLU A 391 69.81 48.27 -3.90
C GLU A 391 70.26 49.73 -3.87
N TYR A 392 69.51 50.55 -3.18
CA TYR A 392 69.78 51.96 -2.95
C TYR A 392 71.18 52.15 -2.19
N LEU A 393 71.37 51.39 -1.15
CA LEU A 393 72.65 51.42 -0.39
C LEU A 393 73.82 50.94 -1.24
N GLU A 394 73.70 49.97 -2.11
CA GLU A 394 74.68 49.53 -3.04
C GLU A 394 74.98 50.59 -4.11
N GLU A 395 74.00 51.32 -4.56
CA GLU A 395 74.17 52.40 -5.50
C GLU A 395 74.91 53.59 -4.88
N VAL A 396 74.56 53.99 -3.67
CA VAL A 396 75.30 54.99 -2.89
C VAL A 396 76.77 54.56 -2.65
N ARG A 397 77.02 53.30 -2.36
CA ARG A 397 78.35 52.76 -2.18
C ARG A 397 79.18 52.77 -3.47
N ARG A 398 78.57 52.68 -4.65
CA ARG A 398 79.27 52.79 -5.95
C ARG A 398 79.58 54.22 -6.34
N GLN A 399 78.88 55.20 -5.77
CA GLN A 399 79.07 56.63 -6.02
C GLN A 399 80.14 57.27 -5.06
N LEU A 400 80.46 56.63 -3.94
CA LEU A 400 81.55 56.97 -3.01
C LEU A 400 82.82 56.21 -3.39
#